data_d7641f9eda092d75b9e3b2db9ffa76ac
#
_entry.id   d7641f9eda092d75b9e3b2db9ffa76ac
#
_cell.length_a   1.000
_cell.length_b   1.000
_cell.length_c   1.000
_cell.angle_alpha   90.00
_cell.angle_beta   90.00
_cell.angle_gamma   90.00
#
_symmetry.space_group_name_H-M   'P 1'
#
loop_
_entity.id
_entity.type
_entity.pdbx_description
1 polymer ?
#
loop_
_entity_poly.entity_id
_entity_poly.type
_entity_poly.pdbx_seq_one_letter_code
_entity_poly.pdbx_strand_id
1 'polypeptide(L)'
;MEPKGTSIQDIKRPDGISYFPFKNGRCLAWDYTCPDTLARTHIKKFTSTQAGKAASRAEDGKLKKYRHLNNDYYVVPIGIETLGSFGPHALDFIKDIGHRITESTGEKKSTSYLMQTIGMAIQRGNSSCILETVQDSKKLDGVYYL
;
A
#
# COMPACT_ATOMS: atom_id res chain seq x y z
N MET A 1 -14.77 5.64 9.64
CA MET A 1 -15.51 5.06 10.78
C MET A 1 -14.97 3.66 11.02
N GLU A 2 -14.26 3.43 12.11
CA GLU A 2 -13.72 2.11 12.44
C GLU A 2 -14.85 1.16 12.81
N PRO A 3 -14.84 -0.10 12.35
CA PRO A 3 -15.86 -1.07 12.74
C PRO A 3 -15.77 -1.38 14.24
N LYS A 4 -16.79 -1.02 15.00
CA LYS A 4 -16.97 -1.46 16.38
C LYS A 4 -17.44 -2.90 16.36
N GLY A 5 -16.69 -3.81 16.99
CA GLY A 5 -17.22 -5.11 17.36
C GLY A 5 -16.40 -6.33 16.96
N THR A 6 -15.14 -6.34 17.34
CA THR A 6 -14.44 -7.59 17.62
C THR A 6 -13.79 -7.45 18.99
N SER A 7 -13.91 -8.46 19.81
CA SER A 7 -13.54 -8.48 21.23
C SER A 7 -12.19 -7.81 21.50
N ILE A 8 -12.08 -7.16 22.65
CA ILE A 8 -10.95 -6.37 23.17
C ILE A 8 -9.59 -7.11 23.17
N GLN A 9 -9.53 -8.37 22.77
CA GLN A 9 -8.31 -9.19 22.79
C GLN A 9 -7.57 -9.29 21.45
N ASP A 10 -8.07 -8.74 20.32
CA ASP A 10 -7.42 -8.93 19.03
C ASP A 10 -6.95 -7.61 18.42
N ILE A 11 -5.65 -7.35 18.56
CA ILE A 11 -4.89 -6.24 17.94
C ILE A 11 -4.85 -6.37 16.40
N LYS A 12 -5.61 -7.29 15.82
CA LYS A 12 -5.58 -7.62 14.39
C LYS A 12 -6.73 -6.96 13.64
N ARG A 13 -6.64 -5.63 13.43
CA ARG A 13 -7.62 -4.90 12.60
C ARG A 13 -7.01 -4.58 11.25
N PRO A 14 -7.75 -4.74 10.13
CA PRO A 14 -7.39 -4.14 8.85
C PRO A 14 -7.53 -2.62 8.92
N ASP A 15 -6.80 -1.90 8.05
CA ASP A 15 -6.84 -0.44 7.99
C ASP A 15 -8.20 0.10 7.55
N GLY A 16 -8.94 -0.68 6.77
CA GLY A 16 -10.29 -0.30 6.37
C GLY A 16 -11.11 -1.43 5.77
N ILE A 17 -12.43 -1.16 5.67
CA ILE A 17 -13.42 -2.07 5.10
C ILE A 17 -14.36 -1.25 4.21
N SER A 18 -14.72 -1.78 3.03
CA SER A 18 -15.74 -1.16 2.17
C SER A 18 -17.15 -1.38 2.72
N TYR A 19 -18.03 -0.41 2.47
CA TYR A 19 -19.45 -0.54 2.83
C TYR A 19 -20.26 -1.36 1.83
N PHE A 20 -19.73 -1.52 0.61
CA PHE A 20 -20.40 -2.24 -0.48
C PHE A 20 -19.56 -3.44 -0.90
N PRO A 21 -20.22 -4.49 -1.42
CA PRO A 21 -19.51 -5.64 -1.96
C PRO A 21 -18.53 -5.24 -3.05
N PHE A 22 -17.31 -5.73 -2.96
CA PHE A 22 -16.25 -5.46 -3.92
C PHE A 22 -16.08 -6.59 -4.94
N LYS A 23 -16.03 -7.85 -4.44
CA LYS A 23 -15.84 -9.03 -5.29
C LYS A 23 -16.56 -10.25 -4.70
N ASN A 24 -17.22 -11.01 -5.55
CA ASN A 24 -17.95 -12.23 -5.17
C ASN A 24 -18.94 -12.01 -4.00
N GLY A 25 -19.65 -10.88 -3.98
CA GLY A 25 -20.59 -10.53 -2.92
C GLY A 25 -19.96 -10.17 -1.57
N ARG A 26 -18.63 -10.15 -1.45
CA ARG A 26 -17.92 -9.82 -0.21
C ARG A 26 -17.40 -8.38 -0.22
N CYS A 27 -17.49 -7.73 0.93
CA CYS A 27 -16.87 -6.42 1.14
C CYS A 27 -15.34 -6.55 1.13
N LEU A 28 -14.66 -5.49 0.69
CA LEU A 28 -13.21 -5.39 0.71
C LEU A 28 -12.74 -5.10 2.14
N ALA A 29 -11.72 -5.82 2.60
CA ALA A 29 -10.92 -5.46 3.75
C ALA A 29 -9.47 -5.25 3.28
N TRP A 30 -8.90 -4.06 3.53
CA TRP A 30 -7.53 -3.76 3.11
C TRP A 30 -6.64 -3.42 4.30
N ASP A 31 -5.36 -3.74 4.14
CA ASP A 31 -4.33 -3.43 5.14
C ASP A 31 -3.03 -3.05 4.41
N TYR A 32 -2.59 -1.83 4.64
CA TYR A 32 -1.40 -1.28 4.01
C TYR A 32 -0.14 -1.66 4.78
N THR A 33 0.96 -1.82 4.06
CA THR A 33 2.28 -2.02 4.65
C THR A 33 3.36 -1.44 3.76
N CYS A 34 4.30 -0.72 4.36
CA CYS A 34 5.43 -0.10 3.68
C CYS A 34 6.75 -0.67 4.24
N PRO A 35 7.23 -1.81 3.73
CA PRO A 35 8.51 -2.34 4.15
C PRO A 35 9.65 -1.47 3.61
N ASP A 36 10.63 -1.19 4.48
CA ASP A 36 11.85 -0.51 4.07
C ASP A 36 12.75 -1.48 3.29
N THR A 37 12.91 -1.21 1.99
CA THR A 37 13.73 -2.02 1.08
C THR A 37 15.18 -2.16 1.57
N LEU A 38 15.71 -1.12 2.21
CA LEU A 38 17.11 -1.04 2.67
C LEU A 38 17.30 -1.48 4.13
N ALA A 39 16.27 -1.91 4.81
CA ALA A 39 16.39 -2.41 6.18
C ALA A 39 17.38 -3.60 6.24
N ARG A 40 18.18 -3.65 7.28
CA ARG A 40 19.20 -4.72 7.47
C ARG A 40 18.64 -6.13 7.36
N THR A 41 17.40 -6.35 7.79
CA THR A 41 16.70 -7.64 7.69
C THR A 41 16.40 -8.02 6.25
N HIS A 42 16.11 -7.05 5.38
CA HIS A 42 15.85 -7.26 3.96
C HIS A 42 17.15 -7.44 3.17
N ILE A 43 18.20 -6.65 3.48
CA ILE A 43 19.52 -6.79 2.88
C ILE A 43 20.10 -8.19 3.17
N LYS A 44 20.09 -8.63 4.43
CA LYS A 44 20.58 -9.96 4.81
C LYS A 44 19.85 -11.12 4.13
N LYS A 45 18.59 -10.92 3.77
CA LYS A 45 17.75 -11.94 3.09
C LYS A 45 17.74 -11.79 1.57
N PHE A 46 18.60 -10.93 1.02
CA PHE A 46 18.67 -10.63 -0.42
C PHE A 46 17.33 -10.18 -1.03
N THR A 47 16.39 -9.69 -0.20
CA THR A 47 15.11 -9.16 -0.70
C THR A 47 15.27 -7.81 -1.35
N SER A 48 16.31 -7.06 -1.00
CA SER A 48 16.66 -5.78 -1.64
C SER A 48 17.21 -5.91 -3.06
N THR A 49 17.58 -7.12 -3.49
CA THR A 49 18.13 -7.34 -4.85
C THR A 49 17.05 -7.48 -5.93
N GLN A 50 15.78 -7.61 -5.51
CA GLN A 50 14.66 -7.75 -6.42
C GLN A 50 13.54 -6.80 -6.00
N ALA A 51 13.17 -5.90 -6.90
CA ALA A 51 12.08 -4.94 -6.69
C ALA A 51 10.77 -5.65 -6.32
N GLY A 52 10.07 -5.13 -5.29
CA GLY A 52 8.81 -5.69 -4.80
C GLY A 52 8.95 -6.94 -3.92
N LYS A 53 10.15 -7.46 -3.69
CA LYS A 53 10.35 -8.69 -2.90
C LYS A 53 10.06 -8.49 -1.42
N ALA A 54 10.44 -7.35 -0.86
CA ALA A 54 10.12 -7.02 0.52
C ALA A 54 8.62 -6.78 0.69
N ALA A 55 7.99 -6.09 -0.26
CA ALA A 55 6.54 -5.90 -0.30
C ALA A 55 5.79 -7.24 -0.40
N SER A 56 6.18 -8.14 -1.30
CA SER A 56 5.59 -9.47 -1.44
C SER A 56 5.61 -10.26 -0.13
N ARG A 57 6.73 -10.25 0.59
CA ARG A 57 6.82 -10.92 1.91
C ARG A 57 5.93 -10.28 2.96
N ALA A 58 5.83 -8.95 2.95
CA ALA A 58 4.95 -8.24 3.86
C ALA A 58 3.48 -8.58 3.58
N GLU A 59 3.08 -8.66 2.30
CA GLU A 59 1.74 -9.08 1.88
C GLU A 59 1.41 -10.51 2.36
N ASP A 60 2.33 -11.46 2.18
CA ASP A 60 2.18 -12.83 2.67
C ASP A 60 1.96 -12.88 4.20
N GLY A 61 2.69 -12.03 4.94
CA GLY A 61 2.52 -11.89 6.38
C GLY A 61 1.12 -11.37 6.74
N LYS A 62 0.61 -10.39 6.00
CA LYS A 62 -0.74 -9.84 6.19
C LYS A 62 -1.82 -10.86 5.85
N LEU A 63 -1.68 -11.62 4.77
CA LEU A 63 -2.62 -12.69 4.42
C LEU A 63 -2.71 -13.77 5.49
N LYS A 64 -1.57 -14.17 6.07
CA LYS A 64 -1.56 -15.10 7.20
C LYS A 64 -2.25 -14.51 8.43
N LYS A 65 -1.98 -13.23 8.74
CA LYS A 65 -2.57 -12.51 9.87
C LYS A 65 -4.10 -12.44 9.75
N TYR A 66 -4.61 -12.17 8.56
CA TYR A 66 -6.04 -11.95 8.31
C TYR A 66 -6.78 -13.17 7.73
N ARG A 67 -6.18 -14.34 7.76
CA ARG A 67 -6.77 -15.57 7.22
C ARG A 67 -8.19 -15.86 7.75
N HIS A 68 -8.47 -15.50 9.00
CA HIS A 68 -9.77 -15.68 9.62
C HIS A 68 -10.88 -14.81 9.02
N LEU A 69 -10.52 -13.71 8.31
CA LEU A 69 -11.49 -12.82 7.66
C LEU A 69 -11.88 -13.27 6.25
N ASN A 70 -11.18 -14.23 5.65
CA ASN A 70 -11.37 -14.62 4.25
C ASN A 70 -12.75 -15.20 3.93
N ASN A 71 -13.51 -15.65 4.92
CA ASN A 71 -14.87 -16.15 4.70
C ASN A 71 -15.86 -14.99 4.45
N ASP A 72 -15.69 -13.90 5.19
CA ASP A 72 -16.63 -12.76 5.22
C ASP A 72 -16.19 -11.60 4.32
N TYR A 73 -14.89 -11.46 4.12
CA TYR A 73 -14.29 -10.34 3.40
C TYR A 73 -13.37 -10.79 2.26
N TYR A 74 -13.26 -9.94 1.26
CA TYR A 74 -12.20 -10.02 0.26
C TYR A 74 -10.98 -9.26 0.81
N VAL A 75 -10.01 -10.00 1.35
CA VAL A 75 -8.84 -9.41 2.02
C VAL A 75 -7.77 -9.07 0.99
N VAL A 76 -7.34 -7.81 0.98
CA VAL A 76 -6.27 -7.30 0.11
C VAL A 76 -5.15 -6.68 0.95
N PRO A 77 -4.00 -7.33 1.04
CA PRO A 77 -2.80 -6.68 1.55
C PRO A 77 -2.26 -5.72 0.48
N ILE A 78 -1.93 -4.50 0.88
CA ILE A 78 -1.35 -3.50 -0.02
C ILE A 78 0.09 -3.25 0.42
N GLY A 79 1.03 -3.99 -0.19
CA GLY A 79 2.45 -3.87 0.06
C GLY A 79 3.12 -2.94 -0.95
N ILE A 80 3.75 -1.85 -0.47
CA ILE A 80 4.53 -0.95 -1.32
C ILE A 80 5.82 -0.62 -0.59
N GLU A 81 6.96 -0.89 -1.23
CA GLU A 81 8.28 -0.59 -0.66
C GLU A 81 8.54 0.91 -0.57
N THR A 82 9.40 1.34 0.35
CA THR A 82 9.81 2.76 0.48
C THR A 82 10.34 3.36 -0.82
N LEU A 83 10.97 2.57 -1.68
CA LEU A 83 11.43 3.01 -3.00
C LEU A 83 10.35 2.94 -4.09
N GLY A 84 9.10 2.60 -3.75
CA GLY A 84 7.96 2.65 -4.65
C GLY A 84 7.64 1.35 -5.39
N SER A 85 8.34 0.25 -5.11
CA SER A 85 8.04 -1.05 -5.72
C SER A 85 6.82 -1.69 -5.07
N PHE A 86 5.89 -2.17 -5.90
CA PHE A 86 4.65 -2.80 -5.45
C PHE A 86 4.86 -4.30 -5.19
N GLY A 87 4.18 -4.81 -4.18
CA GLY A 87 3.96 -6.24 -4.04
C GLY A 87 2.94 -6.75 -5.07
N PRO A 88 2.92 -8.07 -5.33
CA PRO A 88 2.04 -8.65 -6.34
C PRO A 88 0.54 -8.42 -6.06
N HIS A 89 0.10 -8.53 -4.81
CA HIS A 89 -1.31 -8.30 -4.45
C HIS A 89 -1.71 -6.84 -4.58
N ALA A 90 -0.83 -5.90 -4.17
CA ALA A 90 -1.04 -4.47 -4.36
C ALA A 90 -1.14 -4.14 -5.85
N LEU A 91 -0.25 -4.68 -6.68
CA LEU A 91 -0.24 -4.44 -8.12
C LEU A 91 -1.51 -4.94 -8.80
N ASP A 92 -1.96 -6.16 -8.46
CA ASP A 92 -3.19 -6.74 -9.02
C ASP A 92 -4.42 -5.95 -8.57
N PHE A 93 -4.47 -5.50 -7.33
CA PHE A 93 -5.54 -4.67 -6.81
C PHE A 93 -5.61 -3.31 -7.51
N ILE A 94 -4.48 -2.64 -7.70
CA ILE A 94 -4.41 -1.35 -8.40
C ILE A 94 -4.85 -1.49 -9.86
N LYS A 95 -4.46 -2.59 -10.53
CA LYS A 95 -4.93 -2.89 -11.89
C LYS A 95 -6.44 -3.13 -11.95
N ASP A 96 -7.01 -3.88 -10.99
CA ASP A 96 -8.46 -4.11 -10.91
C ASP A 96 -9.22 -2.78 -10.72
N ILE A 97 -8.77 -1.91 -9.82
CA ILE A 97 -9.34 -0.57 -9.63
C ILE A 97 -9.22 0.26 -10.91
N GLY A 98 -8.05 0.30 -11.52
CA GLY A 98 -7.83 1.05 -12.77
C GLY A 98 -8.72 0.56 -13.91
N HIS A 99 -8.94 -0.76 -14.01
CA HIS A 99 -9.85 -1.35 -14.99
C HIS A 99 -11.31 -0.92 -14.75
N ARG A 100 -11.78 -0.98 -13.50
CA ARG A 100 -13.12 -0.51 -13.12
C ARG A 100 -13.34 0.98 -13.42
N ILE A 101 -12.32 1.81 -13.20
CA ILE A 101 -12.35 3.22 -13.57
C ILE A 101 -12.48 3.35 -15.10
N THR A 102 -11.71 2.58 -15.87
CA THR A 102 -11.82 2.57 -17.34
C THR A 102 -13.21 2.16 -17.79
N GLU A 103 -13.80 1.14 -17.21
CA GLU A 103 -15.16 0.68 -17.56
C GLU A 103 -16.22 1.75 -17.26
N SER A 104 -16.07 2.50 -16.15
CA SER A 104 -17.04 3.51 -15.74
C SER A 104 -16.88 4.85 -16.46
N THR A 105 -15.64 5.22 -16.84
CA THR A 105 -15.34 6.55 -17.41
C THR A 105 -15.00 6.53 -18.90
N GLY A 106 -14.64 5.37 -19.46
CA GLY A 106 -14.10 5.24 -20.81
C GLY A 106 -12.62 5.63 -20.94
N GLU A 107 -11.96 6.09 -19.86
CA GLU A 107 -10.56 6.55 -19.90
C GLU A 107 -9.58 5.36 -19.87
N LYS A 108 -9.01 5.04 -21.03
CA LYS A 108 -8.12 3.89 -21.23
C LYS A 108 -6.81 3.94 -20.43
N LYS A 109 -6.40 5.13 -20.00
CA LYS A 109 -5.15 5.33 -19.25
C LYS A 109 -5.33 5.34 -17.73
N SER A 110 -6.52 5.04 -17.23
CA SER A 110 -6.86 5.11 -15.81
C SER A 110 -5.89 4.35 -14.91
N THR A 111 -5.51 3.13 -15.26
CA THR A 111 -4.53 2.34 -14.51
C THR A 111 -3.17 3.03 -14.46
N SER A 112 -2.69 3.56 -15.58
CA SER A 112 -1.42 4.28 -15.65
C SER A 112 -1.42 5.54 -14.79
N TYR A 113 -2.49 6.34 -14.87
CA TYR A 113 -2.65 7.54 -14.05
C TYR A 113 -2.72 7.20 -12.55
N LEU A 114 -3.43 6.14 -12.18
CA LEU A 114 -3.52 5.69 -10.80
C LEU A 114 -2.14 5.29 -10.27
N MET A 115 -1.39 4.50 -11.01
CA MET A 115 -0.04 4.08 -10.62
C MET A 115 0.92 5.27 -10.51
N GLN A 116 0.87 6.22 -11.44
CA GLN A 116 1.67 7.45 -11.37
C GLN A 116 1.31 8.29 -10.15
N THR A 117 0.02 8.45 -9.87
CA THR A 117 -0.45 9.22 -8.70
C THR A 117 0.06 8.61 -7.40
N ILE A 118 -0.01 7.27 -7.26
CA ILE A 118 0.52 6.57 -6.09
C ILE A 118 2.04 6.75 -6.00
N GLY A 119 2.76 6.57 -7.11
CA GLY A 119 4.21 6.78 -7.17
C GLY A 119 4.62 8.19 -6.73
N MET A 120 3.93 9.22 -7.24
CA MET A 120 4.17 10.61 -6.84
C MET A 120 3.88 10.85 -5.35
N ALA A 121 2.81 10.26 -4.81
CA ALA A 121 2.49 10.38 -3.38
C ALA A 121 3.59 9.77 -2.50
N ILE A 122 4.14 8.61 -2.89
CA ILE A 122 5.26 7.97 -2.19
C ILE A 122 6.50 8.87 -2.22
N GLN A 123 6.86 9.40 -3.39
CA GLN A 123 8.05 10.28 -3.51
C GLN A 123 7.89 11.57 -2.70
N ARG A 124 6.70 12.16 -2.69
CA ARG A 124 6.41 13.34 -1.84
C ARG A 124 6.56 12.99 -0.35
N GLY A 125 6.02 11.86 0.08
CA GLY A 125 6.17 11.38 1.46
C GLY A 125 7.64 11.18 1.84
N ASN A 126 8.42 10.52 0.99
CA ASN A 126 9.86 10.32 1.21
C ASN A 126 10.62 11.66 1.30
N SER A 127 10.30 12.61 0.39
CA SER A 127 10.92 13.93 0.41
C SER A 127 10.58 14.70 1.70
N SER A 128 9.34 14.65 2.16
CA SER A 128 8.94 15.27 3.43
C SER A 128 9.70 14.66 4.62
N CYS A 129 9.81 13.34 4.69
CA CYS A 129 10.59 12.68 5.74
C CYS A 129 12.07 13.11 5.75
N ILE A 130 12.68 13.24 4.57
CA ILE A 130 14.08 13.71 4.46
C ILE A 130 14.19 15.16 4.90
N LEU A 131 13.30 16.03 4.45
CA LEU A 131 13.32 17.46 4.78
C LEU A 131 13.11 17.71 6.27
N GLU A 132 12.28 16.93 6.95
CA GLU A 132 12.05 17.02 8.39
C GLU A 132 13.29 16.65 9.21
N THR A 133 14.22 15.87 8.65
CA THR A 133 15.49 15.52 9.30
C THR A 133 16.56 16.60 9.15
N VAL A 134 16.36 17.59 8.26
CA VAL A 134 17.29 18.70 8.06
C VAL A 134 17.00 19.79 9.07
N GLN A 135 18.02 20.21 9.82
CA GLN A 135 17.90 21.33 10.77
C GLN A 135 17.44 22.60 10.03
N ASP A 136 16.56 23.40 10.68
CA ASP A 136 15.97 24.60 10.10
C ASP A 136 16.98 25.59 9.49
N SER A 137 18.18 25.70 10.09
CA SER A 137 19.30 26.49 9.56
C SER A 137 19.89 26.00 8.23
N LYS A 138 19.50 24.81 7.78
CA LYS A 138 19.97 24.18 6.54
C LYS A 138 18.84 23.95 5.53
N LYS A 139 17.62 24.39 5.83
CA LYS A 139 16.52 24.35 4.84
C LYS A 139 16.94 25.25 3.68
N LEU A 140 17.12 24.63 2.52
CA LEU A 140 17.42 25.33 1.27
C LEU A 140 16.15 26.10 0.86
N ASP A 141 16.20 27.42 0.98
CA ASP A 141 15.10 28.33 0.60
C ASP A 141 14.75 28.32 -0.90
N GLY A 142 15.16 27.33 -1.64
CA GLY A 142 14.92 27.23 -3.07
C GLY A 142 14.33 25.92 -3.59
N VAL A 143 14.14 24.90 -2.72
CA VAL A 143 13.71 23.57 -3.19
C VAL A 143 12.20 23.50 -3.50
N TYR A 144 11.44 24.53 -3.15
CA TYR A 144 9.99 24.56 -3.35
C TYR A 144 9.54 25.11 -4.71
N TYR A 145 10.47 25.47 -5.61
CA TYR A 145 10.17 26.10 -6.90
C TYR A 145 10.60 25.26 -8.13
N LEU A 146 10.78 23.95 -7.95
CA LEU A 146 11.02 23.04 -9.08
C LEU A 146 9.81 22.17 -9.35
#